data_3b4ed7f9d5c173ad73f306988cae99d7
#
_entry.id   3b4ed7f9d5c173ad73f306988cae99d7
#
_cell.length_a   1.000
_cell.length_b   1.000
_cell.length_c   1.000
_cell.angle_alpha   90.00
_cell.angle_beta   90.00
_cell.angle_gamma   90.00
#
_symmetry.space_group_name_H-M   'P 1'
#
loop_
_entity.id
_entity.type
_entity.pdbx_description
1 polymer ?
#
loop_
_entity_poly.entity_id
_entity_poly.type
_entity_poly.pdbx_seq_one_letter_code
_entity_poly.pdbx_strand_id
1 'polypeptide(L)'
;MRPERALARLQGLPLNFDEGAVPHHRWHVDQLSQALPGELPGEPARGGAWRIACRLVEDYRIADPAIVRATWEPGTPLEGRNMLLELRLYRVLRVHAGVRVTRAWDEPRRQDGRRARVFGFEYATLDGHIEMGRMDYEVWKWIDDGAVEFRLHAVSGASGQGPPWTRLGFRLFGRREQLRFYFRCCERIARLTARELGLPDDPPSPAVRVRKADPTQTPEPAANPLPRSSGA
;
A
#
# COMPACT_ATOMS: atom_id res chain seq x y z
N MET A 1 -4.03 -25.85 -0.13
CA MET A 1 -4.15 -25.60 -1.60
C MET A 1 -2.76 -25.18 -2.10
N ARG A 2 -2.28 -25.69 -3.25
CA ARG A 2 -0.97 -25.27 -3.78
C ARG A 2 -1.06 -23.81 -4.25
N PRO A 3 -0.09 -22.95 -3.91
CA PRO A 3 -0.13 -21.50 -4.24
C PRO A 3 -0.36 -21.22 -5.73
N GLU A 4 0.25 -22.00 -6.60
CA GLU A 4 0.14 -21.89 -8.07
C GLU A 4 -1.31 -22.02 -8.56
N ARG A 5 -2.05 -23.02 -8.04
CA ARG A 5 -3.47 -23.19 -8.39
C ARG A 5 -4.35 -22.08 -7.82
N ALA A 6 -3.95 -21.50 -6.69
CA ALA A 6 -4.67 -20.36 -6.12
C ALA A 6 -4.44 -19.10 -6.94
N LEU A 7 -3.20 -18.84 -7.37
CA LEU A 7 -2.86 -17.71 -8.25
C LEU A 7 -3.57 -17.81 -9.62
N ALA A 8 -3.57 -19.00 -10.23
CA ALA A 8 -4.27 -19.22 -11.49
C ALA A 8 -5.77 -18.87 -11.43
N ARG A 9 -6.40 -19.06 -10.26
CA ARG A 9 -7.82 -18.71 -10.06
C ARG A 9 -8.05 -17.20 -9.97
N LEU A 10 -7.02 -16.41 -9.65
CA LEU A 10 -7.14 -14.95 -9.60
C LEU A 10 -7.17 -14.33 -11.01
N GLN A 11 -6.67 -15.04 -12.02
CA GLN A 11 -6.74 -14.60 -13.40
C GLN A 11 -8.20 -14.55 -13.83
N GLY A 12 -8.65 -13.39 -14.33
CA GLY A 12 -10.02 -13.21 -14.78
C GLY A 12 -11.05 -12.87 -13.69
N LEU A 13 -10.69 -12.89 -12.40
CA LEU A 13 -11.59 -12.37 -11.38
C LEU A 13 -11.75 -10.84 -11.56
N PRO A 14 -12.98 -10.31 -11.51
CA PRO A 14 -13.20 -8.88 -11.51
C PRO A 14 -12.73 -8.25 -10.18
N LEU A 15 -12.49 -6.95 -10.19
CA LEU A 15 -12.37 -6.17 -8.98
C LEU A 15 -13.72 -6.18 -8.25
N ASN A 16 -13.68 -6.28 -6.93
CA ASN A 16 -14.90 -6.11 -6.12
C ASN A 16 -15.02 -4.68 -5.56
N PHE A 17 -14.15 -3.79 -6.02
CA PHE A 17 -14.09 -2.39 -5.64
C PHE A 17 -14.48 -1.50 -6.81
N ASP A 18 -15.43 -0.61 -6.57
CA ASP A 18 -15.84 0.45 -7.49
C ASP A 18 -15.67 1.80 -6.80
N GLU A 19 -14.82 2.66 -7.36
CA GLU A 19 -14.59 4.02 -6.84
C GLU A 19 -15.85 4.88 -6.84
N GLY A 20 -16.73 4.70 -7.82
CA GLY A 20 -18.02 5.39 -7.91
C GLY A 20 -18.99 5.01 -6.80
N ALA A 21 -18.79 3.85 -6.20
CA ALA A 21 -19.56 3.38 -5.05
C ALA A 21 -19.02 3.87 -3.69
N VAL A 22 -17.83 4.51 -3.70
CA VAL A 22 -17.26 5.13 -2.50
C VAL A 22 -17.85 6.50 -2.37
N PRO A 23 -18.90 6.68 -1.63
CA PRO A 23 -18.85 7.41 -0.38
C PRO A 23 -19.98 7.01 0.55
N HIS A 24 -19.78 6.08 1.39
CA HIS A 24 -20.77 5.80 2.41
C HIS A 24 -20.10 5.86 3.78
N HIS A 25 -20.85 6.28 4.79
CA HIS A 25 -20.48 6.27 6.20
C HIS A 25 -19.89 4.92 6.74
N ARG A 26 -19.87 3.89 5.88
CA ARG A 26 -19.30 2.55 6.15
C ARG A 26 -17.86 2.37 5.66
N TRP A 27 -17.32 3.33 4.91
CA TRP A 27 -15.96 3.28 4.40
C TRP A 27 -14.98 3.94 5.37
N HIS A 28 -13.77 3.40 5.39
CA HIS A 28 -12.62 3.96 6.10
C HIS A 28 -11.65 4.50 5.08
N VAL A 29 -11.12 5.68 5.34
CA VAL A 29 -10.03 6.30 4.59
C VAL A 29 -8.89 6.51 5.56
N ASP A 30 -7.78 5.83 5.34
CA ASP A 30 -6.62 5.82 6.21
C ASP A 30 -5.41 6.33 5.46
N GLN A 31 -4.69 7.23 6.09
CA GLN A 31 -3.45 7.77 5.58
C GLN A 31 -2.39 7.67 6.67
N LEU A 32 -1.27 7.04 6.34
CA LEU A 32 -0.11 6.97 7.20
C LEU A 32 1.10 7.48 6.43
N SER A 33 1.99 8.17 7.12
CA SER A 33 3.30 8.52 6.58
C SER A 33 4.39 8.15 7.58
N GLN A 34 5.51 7.67 7.07
CA GLN A 34 6.67 7.24 7.82
C GLN A 34 7.91 7.90 7.27
N ALA A 35 8.59 8.69 8.08
CA ALA A 35 9.89 9.22 7.71
C ALA A 35 10.91 8.08 7.57
N LEU A 36 11.70 8.15 6.51
CA LEU A 36 12.81 7.25 6.23
C LEU A 36 14.13 8.02 6.36
N PRO A 37 15.29 7.34 6.40
CA PRO A 37 16.56 8.03 6.33
C PRO A 37 16.61 9.00 5.15
N GLY A 38 17.00 10.24 5.40
CA GLY A 38 17.11 11.28 4.37
C GLY A 38 18.29 11.05 3.44
N GLU A 39 18.28 11.77 2.33
CA GLU A 39 19.37 11.86 1.36
C GLU A 39 19.80 13.33 1.22
N LEU A 40 20.84 13.60 0.44
CA LEU A 40 21.14 14.96 0.04
C LEU A 40 20.03 15.53 -0.85
N PRO A 41 19.80 16.86 -0.85
CA PRO A 41 18.94 17.52 -1.82
C PRO A 41 19.31 17.15 -3.26
N GLY A 42 18.29 17.07 -4.13
CA GLY A 42 18.47 16.67 -5.53
C GLY A 42 17.81 15.33 -5.87
N GLU A 43 18.14 14.78 -7.04
CA GLU A 43 17.60 13.52 -7.53
C GLU A 43 17.98 12.32 -6.64
N PRO A 44 17.20 11.22 -6.66
CA PRO A 44 17.46 10.04 -5.84
C PRO A 44 18.86 9.47 -6.01
N ALA A 45 19.59 9.33 -4.91
CA ALA A 45 20.96 8.81 -4.91
C ALA A 45 20.98 7.33 -5.33
N ARG A 46 22.04 6.94 -6.06
CA ARG A 46 22.28 5.53 -6.38
C ARG A 46 22.59 4.75 -5.10
N GLY A 47 21.72 3.75 -4.78
CA GLY A 47 21.83 3.00 -3.50
C GLY A 47 21.38 3.78 -2.27
N GLY A 48 20.76 4.95 -2.43
CA GLY A 48 20.19 5.73 -1.35
C GLY A 48 18.88 5.18 -0.79
N ALA A 49 18.39 5.82 0.27
CA ALA A 49 17.19 5.41 1.00
C ALA A 49 15.95 5.27 0.11
N TRP A 50 15.75 6.22 -0.80
CA TRP A 50 14.61 6.18 -1.71
C TRP A 50 14.61 4.92 -2.57
N ARG A 51 15.75 4.61 -3.23
CA ARG A 51 15.83 3.43 -4.10
C ARG A 51 15.71 2.11 -3.34
N ILE A 52 16.26 2.05 -2.12
CA ILE A 52 16.10 0.91 -1.23
C ILE A 52 14.63 0.72 -0.89
N ALA A 53 13.95 1.79 -0.45
CA ALA A 53 12.53 1.75 -0.11
C ALA A 53 11.66 1.36 -1.30
N CYS A 54 11.94 1.88 -2.51
CA CYS A 54 11.23 1.49 -3.73
C CYS A 54 11.28 -0.03 -3.96
N ARG A 55 12.47 -0.65 -3.88
CA ARG A 55 12.61 -2.11 -4.01
C ARG A 55 11.82 -2.86 -2.93
N LEU A 56 11.89 -2.38 -1.68
CA LEU A 56 11.14 -3.00 -0.58
C LEU A 56 9.62 -2.95 -0.81
N VAL A 57 9.12 -1.87 -1.41
CA VAL A 57 7.71 -1.70 -1.78
C VAL A 57 7.35 -2.62 -2.96
N GLU A 58 8.14 -2.61 -4.04
CA GLU A 58 7.93 -3.43 -5.24
C GLU A 58 7.93 -4.93 -4.93
N ASP A 59 8.82 -5.38 -4.04
CA ASP A 59 8.94 -6.76 -3.55
C ASP A 59 7.94 -7.09 -2.43
N TYR A 60 7.05 -6.15 -2.09
CA TYR A 60 6.10 -6.29 -0.98
C TYR A 60 6.75 -6.68 0.36
N ARG A 61 8.04 -6.39 0.54
CA ARG A 61 8.81 -6.69 1.77
C ARG A 61 8.43 -5.80 2.94
N ILE A 62 7.64 -4.76 2.68
CA ILE A 62 7.03 -3.88 3.68
C ILE A 62 6.05 -4.64 4.59
N ALA A 63 5.36 -5.65 4.07
CA ALA A 63 4.43 -6.46 4.86
C ALA A 63 5.19 -7.33 5.88
N ASP A 64 4.72 -7.34 7.13
CA ASP A 64 5.21 -8.27 8.13
C ASP A 64 4.72 -9.69 7.79
N PRO A 65 5.60 -10.66 7.48
CA PRO A 65 5.20 -12.01 7.09
C PRO A 65 4.51 -12.79 8.22
N ALA A 66 4.56 -12.28 9.45
CA ALA A 66 3.78 -12.81 10.57
C ALA A 66 2.29 -12.40 10.50
N ILE A 67 1.96 -11.36 9.71
CA ILE A 67 0.61 -10.83 9.55
C ILE A 67 0.09 -11.11 8.13
N VAL A 68 0.87 -10.75 7.10
CA VAL A 68 0.49 -10.92 5.70
C VAL A 68 1.67 -11.46 4.90
N ARG A 69 1.43 -12.48 4.09
CA ARG A 69 2.37 -12.96 3.06
C ARG A 69 1.73 -12.80 1.70
N ALA A 70 2.43 -12.17 0.78
CA ALA A 70 2.02 -12.09 -0.61
C ALA A 70 2.78 -13.12 -1.44
N THR A 71 2.08 -13.70 -2.41
CA THR A 71 2.65 -14.61 -3.41
C THR A 71 2.11 -14.18 -4.78
N TRP A 72 2.98 -14.14 -5.77
CA TRP A 72 2.66 -13.84 -7.17
C TRP A 72 3.50 -14.67 -8.11
N GLU A 73 3.18 -14.64 -9.39
CA GLU A 73 3.95 -15.34 -10.42
C GLU A 73 5.26 -14.57 -10.69
N PRO A 74 6.43 -15.24 -10.54
CA PRO A 74 7.73 -14.61 -10.79
C PRO A 74 7.82 -14.05 -12.21
N GLY A 75 8.47 -12.89 -12.36
CA GLY A 75 8.67 -12.24 -13.65
C GLY A 75 7.47 -11.45 -14.17
N THR A 76 6.33 -11.42 -13.45
CA THR A 76 5.20 -10.57 -13.84
C THR A 76 5.53 -9.09 -13.59
N PRO A 77 5.18 -8.19 -14.52
CA PRO A 77 5.27 -6.75 -14.29
C PRO A 77 4.52 -6.35 -13.01
N LEU A 78 4.90 -5.22 -12.41
CA LEU A 78 4.23 -4.73 -11.22
C LEU A 78 2.76 -4.38 -11.54
N GLU A 79 2.53 -3.58 -12.57
CA GLU A 79 1.18 -3.27 -13.04
C GLU A 79 0.51 -4.51 -13.66
N GLY A 80 -0.74 -4.76 -13.30
CA GLY A 80 -1.50 -5.95 -13.69
C GLY A 80 -1.19 -7.21 -12.86
N ARG A 81 -0.21 -7.15 -11.94
CA ARG A 81 0.18 -8.29 -11.09
C ARG A 81 -0.96 -8.73 -10.19
N ASN A 82 -1.37 -10.00 -10.31
CA ASN A 82 -2.24 -10.62 -9.33
C ASN A 82 -1.40 -11.13 -8.15
N MET A 83 -1.82 -10.82 -6.94
CA MET A 83 -1.17 -11.28 -5.71
C MET A 83 -2.17 -12.03 -4.84
N LEU A 84 -1.75 -13.20 -4.36
CA LEU A 84 -2.46 -13.96 -3.35
C LEU A 84 -1.91 -13.55 -1.98
N LEU A 85 -2.73 -12.95 -1.17
CA LEU A 85 -2.41 -12.58 0.20
C LEU A 85 -2.85 -13.68 1.15
N GLU A 86 -1.92 -14.26 1.93
CA GLU A 86 -2.20 -15.09 3.10
C GLU A 86 -2.25 -14.18 4.32
N LEU A 87 -3.45 -13.89 4.80
CA LEU A 87 -3.70 -13.11 6.00
C LEU A 87 -3.67 -14.02 7.22
N ARG A 88 -2.87 -13.68 8.23
CA ARG A 88 -2.75 -14.42 9.48
C ARG A 88 -3.43 -13.66 10.61
N LEU A 89 -4.70 -13.98 10.81
CA LEU A 89 -5.51 -13.34 11.84
C LEU A 89 -5.31 -14.07 13.17
N TYR A 90 -5.02 -13.31 14.22
CA TYR A 90 -4.82 -13.84 15.59
C TYR A 90 -3.83 -15.01 15.70
N ARG A 91 -2.88 -15.13 14.75
CA ARG A 91 -1.88 -16.19 14.68
C ARG A 91 -2.44 -17.63 14.47
N VAL A 92 -3.74 -17.78 14.46
CA VAL A 92 -4.42 -19.11 14.35
C VAL A 92 -5.22 -19.28 13.07
N LEU A 93 -5.82 -18.20 12.55
CA LEU A 93 -6.65 -18.25 11.35
C LEU A 93 -5.86 -17.77 10.13
N ARG A 94 -5.85 -18.54 9.05
CA ARG A 94 -5.28 -18.19 7.76
C ARG A 94 -6.40 -17.97 6.76
N VAL A 95 -6.44 -16.79 6.18
CA VAL A 95 -7.38 -16.42 5.13
C VAL A 95 -6.60 -16.06 3.89
N HIS A 96 -7.04 -16.56 2.74
CA HIS A 96 -6.45 -16.21 1.46
C HIS A 96 -7.35 -15.21 0.75
N ALA A 97 -6.75 -14.17 0.22
CA ALA A 97 -7.44 -13.08 -0.44
C ALA A 97 -6.68 -12.67 -1.70
N GLY A 98 -7.39 -12.43 -2.80
CA GLY A 98 -6.81 -11.98 -4.05
C GLY A 98 -6.84 -10.46 -4.18
N VAL A 99 -5.74 -9.90 -4.66
CA VAL A 99 -5.66 -8.48 -5.05
C VAL A 99 -4.98 -8.37 -6.42
N ARG A 100 -5.24 -7.29 -7.13
CA ARG A 100 -4.58 -6.95 -8.40
C ARG A 100 -3.97 -5.57 -8.29
N VAL A 101 -2.70 -5.44 -8.71
CA VAL A 101 -2.08 -4.13 -8.91
C VAL A 101 -2.75 -3.47 -10.11
N THR A 102 -3.49 -2.40 -9.84
CA THR A 102 -4.29 -1.68 -10.86
C THR A 102 -3.48 -0.60 -11.53
N ARG A 103 -2.47 -0.08 -10.84
CA ARG A 103 -1.61 0.99 -11.35
C ARG A 103 -0.25 0.96 -10.65
N ALA A 104 0.81 1.30 -11.41
CA ALA A 104 2.15 1.53 -10.88
C ALA A 104 2.71 2.82 -11.49
N TRP A 105 3.57 3.54 -10.73
CA TRP A 105 4.16 4.81 -11.19
C TRP A 105 5.55 5.02 -10.62
N ASP A 106 6.37 5.71 -11.41
CA ASP A 106 7.66 6.29 -11.01
C ASP A 106 7.79 7.63 -11.74
N GLU A 107 7.38 8.72 -11.06
CA GLU A 107 7.16 10.01 -11.70
C GLU A 107 7.56 11.20 -10.81
N PRO A 108 7.90 12.36 -11.41
CA PRO A 108 8.00 13.59 -10.66
C PRO A 108 6.61 14.10 -10.29
N ARG A 109 6.47 14.62 -9.05
CA ARG A 109 5.25 15.27 -8.57
C ARG A 109 5.55 16.61 -7.88
N ARG A 110 4.51 17.44 -7.77
CA ARG A 110 4.52 18.64 -6.92
C ARG A 110 3.42 18.53 -5.87
N GLN A 111 3.77 18.90 -4.65
CA GLN A 111 2.81 19.06 -3.56
C GLN A 111 3.22 20.26 -2.71
N ASP A 112 2.28 21.17 -2.43
CA ASP A 112 2.51 22.39 -1.64
C ASP A 112 3.71 23.21 -2.14
N GLY A 113 3.87 23.32 -3.46
CA GLY A 113 4.96 24.05 -4.11
C GLY A 113 6.30 23.29 -4.15
N ARG A 114 6.48 22.23 -3.39
CA ARG A 114 7.70 21.40 -3.31
C ARG A 114 7.72 20.35 -4.42
N ARG A 115 8.90 20.04 -4.91
CA ARG A 115 9.12 18.99 -5.92
C ARG A 115 9.48 17.67 -5.24
N ALA A 116 8.96 16.57 -5.78
CA ALA A 116 9.29 15.24 -5.33
C ALA A 116 9.47 14.26 -6.49
N ARG A 117 10.27 13.21 -6.29
CA ARG A 117 10.23 11.98 -7.06
C ARG A 117 9.40 10.97 -6.30
N VAL A 118 8.42 10.35 -6.96
CA VAL A 118 7.48 9.43 -6.32
C VAL A 118 7.45 8.13 -7.08
N PHE A 119 7.73 7.04 -6.38
CA PHE A 119 7.50 5.68 -6.83
C PHE A 119 6.37 5.08 -6.03
N GLY A 120 5.51 4.31 -6.66
CA GLY A 120 4.45 3.62 -5.93
C GLY A 120 3.61 2.70 -6.80
N PHE A 121 2.68 2.03 -6.15
CA PHE A 121 1.64 1.28 -6.83
C PHE A 121 0.37 1.23 -5.98
N GLU A 122 -0.74 1.02 -6.67
CA GLU A 122 -2.05 0.77 -6.11
C GLU A 122 -2.44 -0.68 -6.38
N TYR A 123 -3.03 -1.35 -5.40
CA TYR A 123 -3.79 -2.55 -5.66
C TYR A 123 -5.24 -2.41 -5.20
N ALA A 124 -6.13 -3.13 -5.88
CA ALA A 124 -7.52 -3.26 -5.49
C ALA A 124 -7.87 -4.74 -5.24
N THR A 125 -8.88 -4.94 -4.41
CA THR A 125 -9.38 -6.27 -4.03
C THR A 125 -10.15 -6.92 -5.15
N LEU A 126 -9.98 -8.24 -5.30
CA LEU A 126 -10.68 -9.06 -6.27
C LEU A 126 -11.96 -9.67 -5.66
N ASP A 127 -12.85 -10.13 -6.53
CA ASP A 127 -14.06 -10.83 -6.10
C ASP A 127 -13.73 -12.02 -5.20
N GLY A 128 -14.57 -12.24 -4.16
CA GLY A 128 -14.30 -13.22 -3.11
C GLY A 128 -13.41 -12.71 -1.96
N HIS A 129 -12.87 -11.49 -2.03
CA HIS A 129 -12.17 -10.87 -0.90
C HIS A 129 -13.15 -10.46 0.21
N ILE A 130 -12.74 -10.67 1.47
CA ILE A 130 -13.57 -10.34 2.65
C ILE A 130 -13.77 -8.84 2.86
N GLU A 131 -12.90 -8.02 2.31
CA GLU A 131 -12.99 -6.56 2.22
C GLU A 131 -13.18 -6.11 0.78
N MET A 132 -13.68 -4.91 0.62
CA MET A 132 -13.63 -4.16 -0.65
C MET A 132 -12.74 -2.96 -0.43
N GLY A 133 -11.89 -2.66 -1.40
CA GLY A 133 -11.10 -1.45 -1.33
C GLY A 133 -9.84 -1.49 -2.15
N ARG A 134 -9.08 -0.42 -1.98
CA ARG A 134 -7.77 -0.24 -2.59
C ARG A 134 -6.75 0.21 -1.56
N MET A 135 -5.50 0.02 -1.88
CA MET A 135 -4.39 0.47 -1.08
C MET A 135 -3.25 0.94 -1.96
N ASP A 136 -2.77 2.13 -1.66
CA ASP A 136 -1.65 2.76 -2.32
C ASP A 136 -0.43 2.70 -1.40
N TYR A 137 0.71 2.35 -1.96
CA TYR A 137 2.01 2.42 -1.32
C TYR A 137 2.90 3.34 -2.12
N GLU A 138 3.44 4.38 -1.50
CA GLU A 138 4.28 5.36 -2.17
C GLU A 138 5.58 5.61 -1.40
N VAL A 139 6.65 5.81 -2.13
CA VAL A 139 7.93 6.31 -1.61
C VAL A 139 8.19 7.66 -2.25
N TRP A 140 8.23 8.69 -1.41
CA TRP A 140 8.46 10.07 -1.80
C TRP A 140 9.89 10.48 -1.47
N LYS A 141 10.59 11.11 -2.40
CA LYS A 141 11.80 11.85 -2.14
C LYS A 141 11.59 13.32 -2.50
N TRP A 142 11.71 14.16 -1.51
CA TRP A 142 11.64 15.60 -1.68
C TRP A 142 12.96 16.11 -2.26
N ILE A 143 12.90 16.75 -3.43
CA ILE A 143 14.08 17.18 -4.18
C ILE A 143 14.76 18.36 -3.49
N ASP A 144 13.99 19.21 -2.82
CA ASP A 144 14.46 20.49 -2.32
C ASP A 144 15.26 20.34 -1.00
N ASP A 145 14.93 19.37 -0.16
CA ASP A 145 15.57 19.14 1.14
C ASP A 145 16.11 17.72 1.33
N GLY A 146 15.86 16.82 0.39
CA GLY A 146 16.34 15.44 0.46
C GLY A 146 15.57 14.53 1.41
N ALA A 147 14.48 14.98 2.03
CA ALA A 147 13.66 14.15 2.89
C ALA A 147 13.07 12.97 2.09
N VAL A 148 13.05 11.80 2.72
CA VAL A 148 12.45 10.58 2.15
C VAL A 148 11.37 10.10 3.09
N GLU A 149 10.22 9.74 2.53
CA GLU A 149 9.11 9.20 3.31
C GLU A 149 8.36 8.10 2.56
N PHE A 150 7.83 7.17 3.32
CA PHE A 150 6.87 6.19 2.86
C PHE A 150 5.47 6.65 3.20
N ARG A 151 4.54 6.53 2.27
CA ARG A 151 3.13 6.82 2.47
C ARG A 151 2.29 5.59 2.16
N LEU A 152 1.30 5.36 3.00
CA LEU A 152 0.27 4.35 2.81
C LEU A 152 -1.08 5.05 2.83
N HIS A 153 -1.86 4.83 1.78
CA HIS A 153 -3.24 5.29 1.72
C HIS A 153 -4.15 4.10 1.45
N ALA A 154 -5.20 3.96 2.23
CA ALA A 154 -6.14 2.87 2.10
C ALA A 154 -7.58 3.39 2.12
N VAL A 155 -8.38 2.88 1.20
CA VAL A 155 -9.82 3.06 1.18
C VAL A 155 -10.44 1.68 1.31
N SER A 156 -11.20 1.43 2.36
CA SER A 156 -11.72 0.09 2.65
C SER A 156 -13.14 0.09 3.19
N GLY A 157 -13.89 -0.92 2.80
CA GLY A 157 -15.24 -1.19 3.27
C GLY A 157 -15.50 -2.68 3.40
N ALA A 158 -16.59 -3.04 4.10
CA ALA A 158 -16.99 -4.43 4.19
C ALA A 158 -17.60 -4.91 2.87
N SER A 159 -17.07 -5.98 2.29
CA SER A 159 -17.56 -6.51 1.01
C SER A 159 -18.99 -7.08 1.07
N GLY A 160 -19.49 -7.35 2.24
CA GLY A 160 -20.78 -8.05 2.36
C GLY A 160 -20.74 -9.51 1.90
N GLN A 161 -19.66 -9.98 1.31
CA GLN A 161 -19.47 -11.36 0.85
C GLN A 161 -18.94 -12.26 1.96
N GLY A 162 -19.19 -13.56 1.82
CA GLY A 162 -18.78 -14.58 2.79
C GLY A 162 -19.83 -14.96 3.85
N PRO A 163 -19.58 -16.04 4.60
CA PRO A 163 -20.50 -16.55 5.61
C PRO A 163 -20.77 -15.53 6.73
N PRO A 164 -21.95 -15.55 7.36
CA PRO A 164 -22.34 -14.57 8.40
C PRO A 164 -21.32 -14.44 9.56
N TRP A 165 -20.68 -15.53 9.95
CA TRP A 165 -19.69 -15.53 11.05
C TRP A 165 -18.37 -14.87 10.67
N THR A 166 -17.91 -14.97 9.41
CA THR A 166 -16.73 -14.25 8.93
C THR A 166 -17.01 -12.75 8.89
N ARG A 167 -18.22 -12.37 8.48
CA ARG A 167 -18.69 -10.97 8.46
C ARG A 167 -18.75 -10.38 9.87
N LEU A 168 -19.24 -11.15 10.86
CA LEU A 168 -19.31 -10.72 12.26
C LEU A 168 -17.90 -10.60 12.86
N GLY A 169 -17.04 -11.61 12.67
CA GLY A 169 -15.67 -11.60 13.16
C GLY A 169 -14.86 -10.45 12.56
N PHE A 170 -15.01 -10.20 11.25
CA PHE A 170 -14.34 -9.11 10.58
C PHE A 170 -14.81 -7.73 11.07
N ARG A 171 -16.11 -7.56 11.31
CA ARG A 171 -16.68 -6.32 11.84
C ARG A 171 -16.22 -5.99 13.26
N LEU A 172 -15.96 -7.01 14.10
CA LEU A 172 -15.53 -6.81 15.48
C LEU A 172 -14.01 -6.64 15.65
N PHE A 173 -13.22 -7.30 14.79
CA PHE A 173 -11.77 -7.41 14.99
C PHE A 173 -10.93 -6.97 13.79
N GLY A 174 -11.51 -6.97 12.58
CA GLY A 174 -10.78 -6.68 11.35
C GLY A 174 -10.12 -5.29 11.34
N ARG A 175 -10.83 -4.28 11.86
CA ARG A 175 -10.31 -2.90 11.91
C ARG A 175 -9.04 -2.77 12.74
N ARG A 176 -8.96 -3.45 13.87
CA ARG A 176 -7.76 -3.41 14.74
C ARG A 176 -6.57 -4.08 14.05
N GLU A 177 -6.80 -5.24 13.44
CA GLU A 177 -5.75 -5.96 12.73
C GLU A 177 -5.32 -5.21 11.45
N GLN A 178 -6.26 -4.55 10.76
CA GLN A 178 -5.98 -3.70 9.62
C GLN A 178 -5.06 -2.54 10.01
N LEU A 179 -5.40 -1.78 11.04
CA LEU A 179 -4.54 -0.70 11.55
C LEU A 179 -3.19 -1.22 12.01
N ARG A 180 -3.16 -2.35 12.71
CA ARG A 180 -1.91 -3.01 13.12
C ARG A 180 -1.04 -3.35 11.90
N PHE A 181 -1.62 -3.86 10.83
CA PHE A 181 -0.91 -4.12 9.59
C PHE A 181 -0.29 -2.84 9.01
N TYR A 182 -1.04 -1.74 8.95
CA TYR A 182 -0.54 -0.46 8.43
C TYR A 182 0.65 0.07 9.26
N PHE A 183 0.52 0.08 10.58
CA PHE A 183 1.61 0.48 11.46
C PHE A 183 2.85 -0.38 11.26
N ARG A 184 2.67 -1.69 11.16
CA ARG A 184 3.78 -2.62 10.95
C ARG A 184 4.46 -2.44 9.60
N CYS A 185 3.71 -2.10 8.54
CA CYS A 185 4.31 -1.74 7.24
C CYS A 185 5.21 -0.51 7.39
N CYS A 186 4.74 0.55 8.04
CA CYS A 186 5.49 1.77 8.27
C CYS A 186 6.78 1.52 9.08
N GLU A 187 6.68 0.87 10.23
CA GLU A 187 7.84 0.53 11.06
C GLU A 187 8.84 -0.36 10.32
N ARG A 188 8.33 -1.34 9.58
CA ARG A 188 9.16 -2.32 8.89
C ARG A 188 9.96 -1.72 7.75
N ILE A 189 9.33 -0.90 6.89
CA ILE A 189 10.06 -0.26 5.79
C ILE A 189 11.16 0.65 6.32
N ALA A 190 10.89 1.42 7.38
CA ALA A 190 11.88 2.31 7.98
C ALA A 190 13.08 1.52 8.53
N ARG A 191 12.83 0.46 9.29
CA ARG A 191 13.89 -0.42 9.81
C ARG A 191 14.68 -1.10 8.71
N LEU A 192 14.02 -1.66 7.70
CA LEU A 192 14.71 -2.34 6.61
C LEU A 192 15.56 -1.38 5.79
N THR A 193 15.07 -0.16 5.53
CA THR A 193 15.82 0.88 4.83
C THR A 193 17.03 1.32 5.63
N ALA A 194 16.86 1.58 6.93
CA ALA A 194 17.98 1.95 7.81
C ALA A 194 19.04 0.84 7.87
N ARG A 195 18.62 -0.41 8.02
CA ARG A 195 19.50 -1.58 8.06
C ARG A 195 20.32 -1.75 6.77
N GLU A 196 19.70 -1.60 5.60
CA GLU A 196 20.41 -1.69 4.32
C GLU A 196 21.42 -0.55 4.12
N LEU A 197 21.22 0.58 4.81
CA LEU A 197 22.16 1.71 4.86
C LEU A 197 23.22 1.59 5.96
N GLY A 198 23.16 0.57 6.81
CA GLY A 198 24.05 0.44 7.97
C GLY A 198 23.76 1.45 9.09
N LEU A 199 22.55 1.99 9.16
CA LEU A 199 22.12 2.96 10.16
C LEU A 199 21.43 2.27 11.36
N PRO A 200 21.32 2.95 12.52
CA PRO A 200 20.57 2.46 13.68
C PRO A 200 19.13 2.13 13.35
N ASP A 201 18.60 1.10 13.97
CA ASP A 201 17.28 0.51 13.71
C ASP A 201 16.19 1.10 14.66
N ASP A 202 16.13 2.42 14.79
CA ASP A 202 15.19 3.13 15.67
C ASP A 202 14.43 4.23 14.87
N PRO A 203 13.46 3.85 14.05
CA PRO A 203 12.69 4.80 13.26
C PRO A 203 11.73 5.61 14.13
N PRO A 204 11.45 6.86 13.78
CA PRO A 204 10.40 7.63 14.43
C PRO A 204 9.02 6.96 14.24
N SER A 205 8.09 7.24 15.14
CA SER A 205 6.71 6.78 15.00
C SER A 205 6.06 7.34 13.74
N PRO A 206 5.22 6.55 13.04
CA PRO A 206 4.52 7.02 11.86
C PRO A 206 3.48 8.10 12.21
N ALA A 207 3.31 9.08 11.33
CA ALA A 207 2.19 10.00 11.40
C ALA A 207 0.93 9.29 10.85
N VAL A 208 -0.20 9.46 11.54
CA VAL A 208 -1.42 8.70 11.24
C VAL A 208 -2.62 9.61 11.14
N ARG A 209 -3.37 9.46 10.06
CA ARG A 209 -4.72 10.01 9.89
C ARG A 209 -5.68 8.87 9.60
N VAL A 210 -6.59 8.63 10.53
CA VAL A 210 -7.62 7.58 10.42
C VAL A 210 -8.97 8.25 10.50
N ARG A 211 -9.78 8.13 9.46
CA ARG A 211 -11.12 8.74 9.41
C ARG A 211 -12.13 7.79 8.75
N LYS A 212 -13.41 8.00 9.06
CA LYS A 212 -14.49 7.46 8.23
C LYS A 212 -14.61 8.31 6.97
N ALA A 213 -14.99 7.71 5.85
CA ALA A 213 -15.25 8.45 4.63
C ALA A 213 -16.39 9.46 4.87
N ASP A 214 -16.15 10.68 4.44
CA ASP A 214 -17.16 11.72 4.44
C ASP A 214 -17.80 11.77 3.04
N PRO A 215 -19.11 11.46 2.91
CA PRO A 215 -19.78 11.43 1.62
C PRO A 215 -19.85 12.80 0.94
N THR A 216 -19.58 13.88 1.66
CA THR A 216 -19.59 15.24 1.11
C THR A 216 -18.23 15.69 0.59
N GLN A 217 -17.16 14.96 0.88
CA GLN A 217 -15.83 15.29 0.38
C GLN A 217 -15.57 14.56 -0.93
N THR A 218 -15.35 15.34 -1.99
CA THR A 218 -14.78 14.82 -3.24
C THR A 218 -13.41 14.20 -2.94
N PRO A 219 -13.10 12.99 -3.47
CA PRO A 219 -11.77 12.41 -3.31
C PRO A 219 -10.72 13.42 -3.75
N GLU A 220 -9.74 13.68 -2.89
CA GLU A 220 -8.62 14.53 -3.22
C GLU A 220 -7.92 13.93 -4.45
N PRO A 221 -7.82 14.65 -5.59
CA PRO A 221 -7.20 14.08 -6.77
C PRO A 221 -5.77 13.68 -6.43
N ALA A 222 -5.36 12.53 -6.94
CA ALA A 222 -3.96 12.10 -6.85
C ALA A 222 -3.07 13.26 -7.28
N ALA A 223 -2.04 13.60 -6.46
CA ALA A 223 -1.18 14.76 -6.68
C ALA A 223 -0.81 14.90 -8.16
N ASN A 224 -1.07 16.07 -8.73
CA ASN A 224 -1.02 16.32 -10.17
C ASN A 224 0.39 16.00 -10.72
N PRO A 225 0.54 15.05 -11.66
CA PRO A 225 1.85 14.80 -12.26
C PRO A 225 2.31 16.06 -13.00
N LEU A 226 3.62 16.35 -12.93
CA LEU A 226 4.22 17.42 -13.72
C LEU A 226 4.00 17.12 -15.21
N PRO A 227 3.69 18.12 -16.06
CA PRO A 227 3.64 17.94 -17.50
C PRO A 227 4.98 17.34 -17.96
N ARG A 228 4.91 16.28 -18.76
CA ARG A 228 6.12 15.71 -19.37
C ARG A 228 6.78 16.83 -20.19
N SER A 229 8.03 17.14 -19.89
CA SER A 229 8.83 18.00 -20.76
C SER A 229 8.88 17.32 -22.12
N SER A 230 8.16 17.89 -23.10
CA SER A 230 8.35 17.53 -24.50
C SER A 230 9.78 17.97 -24.84
N GLY A 231 10.70 16.99 -24.82
CA GLY A 231 12.04 17.21 -25.33
C GLY A 231 11.96 17.51 -26.81
N ALA A 232 12.48 18.67 -27.17
CA ALA A 232 12.87 19.00 -28.52
C ALA A 232 14.23 18.34 -28.80
#